data_6f46d0da87c52bffcf384062cf0a4602
#
_entry.id   6f46d0da87c52bffcf384062cf0a4602
#
_cell.length_a   1.000
_cell.length_b   1.000
_cell.length_c   1.000
_cell.angle_alpha   90.00
_cell.angle_beta   90.00
_cell.angle_gamma   90.00
#
_symmetry.space_group_name_H-M   'P 1'
#
loop_
_entity.id
_entity.type
_entity.pdbx_description
1 polymer ?
#
loop_
_entity_poly.entity_id
_entity_poly.type
_entity_poly.pdbx_seq_one_letter_code
_entity_poly.pdbx_strand_id
1 'polypeptide(L)'
;MLDYIYSLNITVGDTRRVDCPICKGYKTFTVTNNMGSLLWNCYKASCNVSGKKRVHLSVEDIQTTFSKTVESNKENDFMLPEYVVDRKNTPDIISWCAKWSINADDLDLHYDVKEHRVVFPVYKDNIIVDAIGRSLGKRLPKWKKYGNSGLPFSFGCGKVAVVVEDCVSAAVVGSDVFVGVAVLGTSLSEIHKKYIAQFSTAIIALDPDALPKTLSFAKELRGHVKDVRVLKLNDDLKYRSKIDLDNLNNLTPKEKQTWNFH
;
A
#
# COMPACT_ATOMS: atom_id res chain seq x y z
N MET A 1 19.96 20.07 -12.22
CA MET A 1 19.04 19.01 -11.68
C MET A 1 19.36 17.65 -12.28
N LEU A 2 19.32 17.49 -13.59
CA LEU A 2 19.61 16.19 -14.23
C LEU A 2 21.01 15.70 -13.92
N ASP A 3 22.02 16.57 -13.96
CA ASP A 3 23.41 16.19 -13.63
C ASP A 3 23.54 15.66 -12.21
N TYR A 4 22.82 16.27 -11.26
CA TYR A 4 22.74 15.76 -9.89
C TYR A 4 22.08 14.37 -9.84
N ILE A 5 20.97 14.17 -10.57
CA ILE A 5 20.29 12.87 -10.63
C ILE A 5 21.20 11.80 -11.23
N TYR A 6 21.93 12.12 -12.30
CA TYR A 6 22.90 11.21 -12.92
C TYR A 6 24.07 10.87 -11.99
N SER A 7 24.56 11.84 -11.20
CA SER A 7 25.62 11.58 -10.22
C SER A 7 25.24 10.62 -9.10
N LEU A 8 23.93 10.38 -8.91
CA LEU A 8 23.44 9.41 -7.92
C LEU A 8 23.64 7.95 -8.37
N ASN A 9 23.95 7.68 -9.65
CA ASN A 9 24.18 6.35 -10.21
C ASN A 9 23.14 5.30 -9.76
N ILE A 10 21.86 5.57 -10.05
CA ILE A 10 20.75 4.70 -9.62
C ILE A 10 20.56 3.60 -10.65
N THR A 11 20.78 2.37 -10.25
CA THR A 11 20.59 1.18 -11.10
C THR A 11 19.13 0.95 -11.42
N VAL A 12 18.85 0.23 -12.51
CA VAL A 12 17.47 -0.08 -12.93
C VAL A 12 16.75 -0.87 -11.84
N GLY A 13 15.53 -0.44 -11.51
CA GLY A 13 14.72 -1.01 -10.44
C GLY A 13 14.96 -0.39 -9.06
N ASP A 14 16.03 0.39 -8.87
CA ASP A 14 16.38 0.95 -7.57
C ASP A 14 15.72 2.32 -7.33
N THR A 15 15.55 2.61 -6.05
CA THR A 15 15.05 3.90 -5.55
C THR A 15 16.02 4.42 -4.49
N ARG A 16 16.43 5.69 -4.62
CA ARG A 16 17.27 6.36 -3.63
C ARG A 16 16.58 7.60 -3.08
N ARG A 17 16.65 7.77 -1.76
CA ARG A 17 16.12 8.93 -1.06
C ARG A 17 17.26 9.73 -0.47
N VAL A 18 17.33 11.02 -0.85
CA VAL A 18 18.43 11.93 -0.53
C VAL A 18 17.89 13.31 -0.13
N ASP A 19 18.77 14.19 0.29
CA ASP A 19 18.42 15.59 0.54
C ASP A 19 18.07 16.28 -0.77
N CYS A 20 17.05 17.14 -0.73
CA CYS A 20 16.64 17.84 -1.94
C CYS A 20 17.68 18.86 -2.38
N PRO A 21 18.18 18.81 -3.62
CA PRO A 21 19.21 19.75 -4.08
C PRO A 21 18.70 21.19 -4.17
N ILE A 22 17.38 21.40 -4.25
CA ILE A 22 16.76 22.74 -4.37
C ILE A 22 16.37 23.28 -3.01
N CYS A 23 15.51 22.60 -2.27
CA CYS A 23 14.99 23.13 -1.00
C CYS A 23 15.81 22.70 0.23
N LYS A 24 16.91 21.94 0.04
CA LYS A 24 17.77 21.40 1.10
C LYS A 24 17.04 20.61 2.19
N GLY A 25 15.81 20.15 1.92
CA GLY A 25 15.04 19.32 2.85
C GLY A 25 15.73 17.98 3.09
N TYR A 26 15.96 17.62 4.35
CA TYR A 26 16.61 16.38 4.74
C TYR A 26 15.81 15.15 4.29
N LYS A 27 16.41 14.32 3.44
CA LYS A 27 15.81 13.11 2.87
C LYS A 27 14.39 13.29 2.33
N THR A 28 14.12 14.44 1.69
CA THR A 28 12.81 14.72 1.08
C THR A 28 12.75 14.44 -0.42
N PHE A 29 13.88 14.18 -1.05
CA PHE A 29 13.98 13.98 -2.49
C PHE A 29 14.19 12.51 -2.80
N THR A 30 13.31 11.94 -3.60
CA THR A 30 13.39 10.53 -4.03
C THR A 30 13.63 10.48 -5.53
N VAL A 31 14.55 9.62 -5.94
CA VAL A 31 14.79 9.31 -7.36
C VAL A 31 14.67 7.80 -7.54
N THR A 32 13.91 7.40 -8.55
CA THR A 32 13.68 5.99 -8.91
C THR A 32 14.06 5.78 -10.37
N ASN A 33 14.81 4.73 -10.67
CA ASN A 33 15.03 4.27 -12.02
C ASN A 33 14.07 3.12 -12.34
N ASN A 34 12.93 3.46 -12.93
CA ASN A 34 11.90 2.49 -13.30
C ASN A 34 12.03 2.12 -14.77
N MET A 35 12.74 1.01 -15.06
CA MET A 35 12.85 0.39 -16.41
C MET A 35 13.07 1.42 -17.52
N GLY A 36 14.19 2.16 -17.44
CA GLY A 36 14.55 3.18 -18.44
C GLY A 36 13.81 4.51 -18.29
N SER A 37 13.20 4.74 -17.12
CA SER A 37 12.64 6.03 -16.76
C SER A 37 13.14 6.47 -15.39
N LEU A 38 13.96 7.49 -15.33
CA LEU A 38 14.30 8.18 -14.09
C LEU A 38 13.11 9.06 -13.69
N LEU A 39 12.56 8.78 -12.52
CA LEU A 39 11.46 9.53 -11.90
C LEU A 39 11.99 10.18 -10.64
N TRP A 40 11.67 11.45 -10.41
CA TRP A 40 12.06 12.11 -9.16
C TRP A 40 10.95 13.00 -8.63
N ASN A 41 10.91 13.11 -7.30
CA ASN A 41 9.95 13.94 -6.60
C ASN A 41 10.50 14.40 -5.25
N CYS A 42 10.21 15.66 -4.88
CA CYS A 42 10.44 16.15 -3.52
C CYS A 42 9.13 16.15 -2.73
N TYR A 43 9.13 15.48 -1.57
CA TYR A 43 7.95 15.36 -0.70
C TYR A 43 7.78 16.49 0.32
N LYS A 44 8.59 17.56 0.23
CA LYS A 44 8.39 18.75 1.06
C LYS A 44 7.28 19.59 0.45
N ALA A 45 6.22 19.86 1.21
CA ALA A 45 5.02 20.55 0.74
C ALA A 45 5.28 21.91 0.05
N SER A 46 6.34 22.61 0.49
CA SER A 46 6.76 23.89 -0.13
C SER A 46 7.70 23.75 -1.32
N CYS A 47 7.94 22.54 -1.84
CA CYS A 47 8.87 22.28 -2.91
C CYS A 47 8.22 21.48 -4.03
N ASN A 48 8.02 22.11 -5.18
CA ASN A 48 7.35 21.50 -6.33
C ASN A 48 8.34 20.81 -7.30
N VAL A 49 9.50 20.35 -6.81
CA VAL A 49 10.49 19.69 -7.65
C VAL A 49 10.07 18.26 -7.93
N SER A 50 9.67 18.00 -9.15
CA SER A 50 9.37 16.67 -9.65
C SER A 50 9.72 16.57 -11.13
N GLY A 51 9.80 15.36 -11.67
CA GLY A 51 9.99 15.17 -13.08
C GLY A 51 10.26 13.73 -13.49
N LYS A 52 10.40 13.55 -14.81
CA LYS A 52 10.67 12.28 -15.45
C LYS A 52 11.63 12.47 -16.62
N LYS A 53 12.57 11.56 -16.79
CA LYS A 53 13.48 11.50 -17.96
C LYS A 53 13.61 10.05 -18.42
N ARG A 54 13.44 9.81 -19.71
CA ARG A 54 13.79 8.52 -20.31
C ARG A 54 15.32 8.41 -20.40
N VAL A 55 15.84 7.24 -20.03
CA VAL A 55 17.24 6.85 -20.18
C VAL A 55 17.32 5.57 -21.01
N HIS A 56 18.43 5.40 -21.69
CA HIS A 56 18.65 4.20 -22.47
C HIS A 56 18.80 2.99 -21.55
N LEU A 57 18.15 1.88 -21.87
CA LEU A 57 18.34 0.59 -21.20
C LEU A 57 19.35 -0.21 -22.01
N SER A 58 20.40 -0.68 -21.36
CA SER A 58 21.28 -1.69 -21.95
C SER A 58 20.66 -3.10 -21.84
N VAL A 59 21.19 -4.02 -22.64
CA VAL A 59 20.76 -5.46 -22.54
C VAL A 59 21.16 -6.02 -21.17
N GLU A 60 22.30 -5.57 -20.63
CA GLU A 60 22.77 -5.94 -19.29
C GLU A 60 21.84 -5.44 -18.18
N ASP A 61 21.29 -4.21 -18.30
CA ASP A 61 20.29 -3.68 -17.36
C ASP A 61 19.03 -4.53 -17.33
N ILE A 62 18.58 -4.97 -18.53
CA ILE A 62 17.41 -5.83 -18.66
C ILE A 62 17.68 -7.20 -18.02
N GLN A 63 18.84 -7.82 -18.33
CA GLN A 63 19.23 -9.12 -17.78
C GLN A 63 19.36 -9.06 -16.25
N THR A 64 20.02 -8.03 -15.72
CA THR A 64 20.19 -7.83 -14.27
C THR A 64 18.86 -7.66 -13.57
N THR A 65 17.89 -6.98 -14.20
CA THR A 65 16.54 -6.82 -13.64
C THR A 65 15.77 -8.13 -13.65
N PHE A 66 15.88 -8.92 -14.73
CA PHE A 66 15.28 -10.26 -14.79
C PHE A 66 15.91 -11.22 -13.78
N SER A 67 17.23 -11.20 -13.60
CA SER A 67 17.93 -12.02 -12.61
C SER A 67 17.51 -11.65 -11.18
N LYS A 68 17.42 -10.36 -10.84
CA LYS A 68 16.90 -9.88 -9.55
C LYS A 68 15.44 -10.31 -9.32
N THR A 69 14.62 -10.35 -10.39
CA THR A 69 13.22 -10.80 -10.29
C THR A 69 13.13 -12.32 -10.07
N VAL A 70 14.05 -13.09 -10.66
CA VAL A 70 14.13 -14.56 -10.46
C VAL A 70 14.67 -14.88 -9.05
N GLU A 71 15.63 -14.11 -8.55
CA GLU A 71 16.12 -14.27 -7.17
C GLU A 71 15.12 -13.87 -6.10
N SER A 72 14.19 -12.93 -6.40
CA SER A 72 13.08 -12.58 -5.50
C SER A 72 12.00 -13.66 -5.42
N ASN A 73 12.01 -14.66 -6.30
CA ASN A 73 11.14 -15.85 -6.25
C ASN A 73 11.71 -17.00 -5.39
N LYS A 74 12.89 -16.85 -4.76
CA LYS A 74 13.24 -17.69 -3.63
C LYS A 74 12.23 -17.42 -2.54
N GLU A 75 11.64 -18.50 -2.00
CA GLU A 75 10.74 -18.46 -0.85
C GLU A 75 11.29 -17.44 0.16
N ASN A 76 10.55 -16.36 0.35
CA ASN A 76 10.96 -15.32 1.28
C ASN A 76 10.83 -15.93 2.69
N ASP A 77 11.91 -16.35 3.26
CA ASP A 77 12.04 -16.66 4.70
C ASP A 77 11.96 -15.35 5.50
N PHE A 78 10.84 -14.61 5.30
CA PHE A 78 10.61 -13.41 6.06
C PHE A 78 10.33 -13.79 7.50
N MET A 79 11.14 -13.28 8.40
CA MET A 79 10.92 -13.39 9.84
C MET A 79 10.72 -11.99 10.42
N LEU A 80 9.72 -11.86 11.29
CA LEU A 80 9.56 -10.62 12.07
C LEU A 80 10.85 -10.42 12.90
N PRO A 81 11.39 -9.17 12.96
CA PRO A 81 12.51 -8.87 13.83
C PRO A 81 12.22 -9.24 15.29
N GLU A 82 13.19 -9.69 16.05
CA GLU A 82 13.05 -10.09 17.46
C GLU A 82 12.42 -9.03 18.37
N TYR A 83 12.59 -7.74 18.02
CA TYR A 83 11.97 -6.62 18.73
C TYR A 83 10.51 -6.36 18.34
N VAL A 84 9.97 -7.12 17.39
CA VAL A 84 8.55 -7.14 17.04
C VAL A 84 7.94 -8.37 17.70
N VAL A 85 7.15 -8.14 18.73
CA VAL A 85 6.61 -9.18 19.60
C VAL A 85 5.11 -9.27 19.52
N ASP A 86 4.56 -10.45 19.75
CA ASP A 86 3.12 -10.66 19.86
C ASP A 86 2.62 -10.10 21.20
N ARG A 87 2.29 -8.80 21.21
CA ARG A 87 1.76 -8.10 22.39
C ARG A 87 0.50 -7.31 22.04
N LYS A 88 -0.43 -7.92 21.34
CA LYS A 88 -1.71 -7.32 20.97
C LYS A 88 -2.54 -6.84 22.18
N ASN A 89 -2.34 -7.43 23.36
CA ASN A 89 -2.99 -7.00 24.61
C ASN A 89 -2.20 -5.92 25.37
N THR A 90 -1.21 -5.28 24.77
CA THR A 90 -0.49 -4.15 25.37
C THR A 90 -1.45 -2.95 25.50
N PRO A 91 -1.48 -2.23 26.63
CA PRO A 91 -2.39 -1.09 26.84
C PRO A 91 -2.35 -0.05 25.72
N ASP A 92 -1.18 0.23 25.16
CA ASP A 92 -1.01 1.17 24.06
C ASP A 92 -1.72 0.70 22.78
N ILE A 93 -1.62 -0.60 22.47
CA ILE A 93 -2.30 -1.20 21.30
C ILE A 93 -3.80 -1.22 21.54
N ILE A 94 -4.26 -1.63 22.72
CA ILE A 94 -5.68 -1.66 23.08
C ILE A 94 -6.29 -0.26 22.93
N SER A 95 -5.65 0.76 23.52
CA SER A 95 -6.10 2.14 23.42
C SER A 95 -6.12 2.65 21.98
N TRP A 96 -5.12 2.27 21.20
CA TRP A 96 -5.04 2.65 19.80
C TRP A 96 -6.09 1.95 18.93
N CYS A 97 -6.34 0.65 19.14
CA CYS A 97 -7.39 -0.11 18.46
C CYS A 97 -8.79 0.42 18.81
N ALA A 98 -9.03 0.75 20.08
CA ALA A 98 -10.30 1.31 20.53
C ALA A 98 -10.64 2.62 19.80
N LYS A 99 -9.64 3.46 19.52
CA LYS A 99 -9.81 4.71 18.74
C LYS A 99 -10.43 4.47 17.36
N TRP A 100 -10.14 3.34 16.75
CA TRP A 100 -10.59 2.98 15.40
C TRP A 100 -11.68 1.91 15.41
N SER A 101 -12.10 1.45 16.59
CA SER A 101 -13.06 0.34 16.76
C SER A 101 -12.65 -0.90 15.95
N ILE A 102 -11.35 -1.25 16.02
CA ILE A 102 -10.80 -2.48 15.43
C ILE A 102 -10.33 -3.42 16.52
N ASN A 103 -10.33 -4.72 16.24
CA ASN A 103 -9.87 -5.75 17.16
C ASN A 103 -8.44 -6.17 16.83
N ALA A 104 -7.56 -6.15 17.83
CA ALA A 104 -6.16 -6.52 17.68
C ALA A 104 -5.97 -8.02 17.39
N ASP A 105 -6.84 -8.88 17.95
CA ASP A 105 -6.78 -10.33 17.76
C ASP A 105 -7.21 -10.73 16.34
N ASP A 106 -8.29 -10.15 15.84
CA ASP A 106 -8.77 -10.41 14.48
C ASP A 106 -7.75 -10.02 13.42
N LEU A 107 -6.96 -8.97 13.70
CA LEU A 107 -5.93 -8.44 12.82
C LEU A 107 -4.55 -9.07 13.04
N ASP A 108 -4.42 -9.96 14.01
CA ASP A 108 -3.13 -10.54 14.44
C ASP A 108 -2.03 -9.48 14.64
N LEU A 109 -2.37 -8.37 15.34
CA LEU A 109 -1.45 -7.26 15.50
C LEU A 109 -0.26 -7.62 16.38
N HIS A 110 0.90 -7.11 16.01
CA HIS A 110 2.14 -7.21 16.77
C HIS A 110 2.60 -5.84 17.25
N TYR A 111 3.62 -5.82 18.09
CA TYR A 111 4.17 -4.60 18.68
C TYR A 111 5.69 -4.50 18.49
N ASP A 112 6.14 -3.43 17.83
CA ASP A 112 7.55 -3.05 17.77
C ASP A 112 7.91 -2.29 19.04
N VAL A 113 8.58 -2.96 19.98
CA VAL A 113 8.99 -2.38 21.27
C VAL A 113 10.10 -1.34 21.12
N LYS A 114 10.91 -1.43 20.04
CA LYS A 114 12.04 -0.53 19.78
C LYS A 114 11.60 0.83 19.22
N GLU A 115 10.61 0.79 18.33
CA GLU A 115 10.16 1.99 17.62
C GLU A 115 8.76 2.45 18.05
N HIS A 116 8.14 1.78 19.00
CA HIS A 116 6.80 2.07 19.50
C HIS A 116 5.77 2.13 18.36
N ARG A 117 5.58 0.98 17.70
CA ARG A 117 4.68 0.83 16.56
C ARG A 117 3.72 -0.32 16.74
N VAL A 118 2.47 -0.14 16.34
CA VAL A 118 1.60 -1.27 16.04
C VAL A 118 2.00 -1.84 14.69
N VAL A 119 2.10 -3.16 14.59
CA VAL A 119 2.59 -3.86 13.39
C VAL A 119 1.48 -4.75 12.83
N PHE A 120 1.16 -4.54 11.58
CA PHE A 120 0.20 -5.28 10.78
C PHE A 120 0.96 -6.34 9.97
N PRO A 121 0.78 -7.63 10.24
CA PRO A 121 1.39 -8.68 9.42
C PRO A 121 0.74 -8.74 8.03
N VAL A 122 1.56 -9.03 7.02
CA VAL A 122 1.10 -9.28 5.65
C VAL A 122 1.20 -10.76 5.37
N TYR A 123 0.09 -11.39 5.06
CA TYR A 123 -0.01 -12.81 4.82
C TYR A 123 -0.03 -13.17 3.34
N LYS A 124 0.57 -14.31 3.04
CA LYS A 124 0.40 -15.07 1.81
C LYS A 124 0.30 -16.54 2.19
N ASP A 125 -0.75 -17.22 1.75
CA ASP A 125 -0.98 -18.64 2.03
C ASP A 125 -0.87 -19.00 3.54
N ASN A 126 -1.41 -18.14 4.42
CA ASN A 126 -1.37 -18.21 5.88
C ASN A 126 0.03 -18.10 6.51
N ILE A 127 1.03 -17.67 5.74
CA ILE A 127 2.38 -17.41 6.23
C ILE A 127 2.63 -15.90 6.22
N ILE A 128 3.25 -15.36 7.27
CA ILE A 128 3.68 -13.96 7.32
C ILE A 128 4.86 -13.79 6.36
N VAL A 129 4.67 -12.96 5.32
CA VAL A 129 5.69 -12.71 4.28
C VAL A 129 6.19 -11.27 4.28
N ASP A 130 5.57 -10.40 5.06
CA ASP A 130 5.95 -9.00 5.27
C ASP A 130 5.23 -8.45 6.50
N ALA A 131 5.57 -7.24 6.92
CA ALA A 131 4.83 -6.54 7.94
C ALA A 131 4.93 -5.01 7.75
N ILE A 132 3.93 -4.31 8.27
CA ILE A 132 3.80 -2.86 8.13
C ILE A 132 3.56 -2.25 9.49
N GLY A 133 4.47 -1.41 9.97
CA GLY A 133 4.39 -0.74 11.27
C GLY A 133 3.84 0.67 11.20
N ARG A 134 2.83 0.97 12.02
CA ARG A 134 2.28 2.31 12.23
C ARG A 134 2.84 2.88 13.53
N SER A 135 3.45 4.05 13.50
CA SER A 135 3.89 4.74 14.71
C SER A 135 2.70 5.10 15.61
N LEU A 136 2.78 4.75 16.89
CA LEU A 136 1.80 5.12 17.91
C LEU A 136 1.98 6.56 18.40
N GLY A 137 3.14 7.14 18.13
CA GLY A 137 3.47 8.52 18.50
C GLY A 137 3.76 9.42 17.29
N LYS A 138 4.64 10.41 17.51
CA LYS A 138 5.05 11.39 16.48
C LYS A 138 6.28 10.93 15.66
N ARG A 139 6.76 9.70 15.84
CA ARG A 139 7.95 9.20 15.16
C ARG A 139 7.71 9.07 13.64
N LEU A 140 8.67 9.52 12.87
CA LEU A 140 8.70 9.38 11.41
C LEU A 140 9.64 8.23 10.98
N PRO A 141 9.38 7.57 9.87
CA PRO A 141 8.16 7.71 9.05
C PRO A 141 6.91 7.20 9.79
N LYS A 142 5.76 7.78 9.47
CA LYS A 142 4.45 7.37 10.03
C LYS A 142 4.18 5.88 9.79
N TRP A 143 4.50 5.39 8.61
CA TRP A 143 4.43 3.98 8.21
C TRP A 143 5.82 3.44 7.89
N LYS A 144 6.12 2.22 8.28
CA LYS A 144 7.39 1.53 8.06
C LYS A 144 7.12 0.12 7.55
N LYS A 145 7.81 -0.30 6.48
CA LYS A 145 7.82 -1.69 6.04
C LYS A 145 8.96 -2.45 6.74
N TYR A 146 8.73 -3.72 7.06
CA TYR A 146 9.73 -4.60 7.69
C TYR A 146 10.33 -5.59 6.71
N GLY A 147 9.61 -5.91 5.62
CA GLY A 147 10.05 -6.80 4.54
C GLY A 147 9.93 -6.14 3.17
N ASN A 148 10.10 -6.94 2.13
CA ASN A 148 10.17 -6.53 0.73
C ASN A 148 9.23 -7.34 -0.19
N SER A 149 8.20 -8.00 0.34
CA SER A 149 7.27 -8.79 -0.46
C SER A 149 6.55 -7.97 -1.54
N GLY A 150 6.36 -6.69 -1.26
CA GLY A 150 5.57 -5.79 -2.10
C GLY A 150 4.08 -6.06 -2.05
N LEU A 151 3.62 -7.09 -1.33
CA LEU A 151 2.21 -7.38 -1.14
C LEU A 151 1.52 -6.29 -0.32
N PRO A 152 0.25 -5.99 -0.58
CA PRO A 152 -0.52 -5.09 0.26
C PRO A 152 -0.92 -5.79 1.56
N PHE A 153 -1.09 -5.02 2.63
CA PHE A 153 -1.88 -5.50 3.76
C PHE A 153 -3.33 -5.63 3.33
N SER A 154 -3.96 -6.73 3.67
CA SER A 154 -5.38 -6.96 3.39
C SER A 154 -6.08 -7.58 4.58
N PHE A 155 -7.37 -7.28 4.74
CA PHE A 155 -8.20 -7.80 5.80
C PHE A 155 -9.65 -7.99 5.33
N GLY A 156 -10.29 -9.08 5.80
CA GLY A 156 -11.63 -9.52 5.39
C GLY A 156 -11.59 -10.75 4.50
N CYS A 157 -12.74 -11.37 4.28
CA CYS A 157 -12.88 -12.61 3.51
C CYS A 157 -13.90 -12.51 2.37
N GLY A 158 -14.31 -11.28 2.01
CA GLY A 158 -15.28 -11.00 0.96
C GLY A 158 -14.76 -11.21 -0.46
N LYS A 159 -15.65 -11.01 -1.43
CA LYS A 159 -15.35 -11.15 -2.86
C LYS A 159 -15.06 -9.83 -3.57
N VAL A 160 -15.20 -8.72 -2.87
CA VAL A 160 -15.03 -7.36 -3.39
C VAL A 160 -13.81 -6.72 -2.72
N ALA A 161 -12.80 -6.34 -3.51
CA ALA A 161 -11.67 -5.58 -2.99
C ALA A 161 -12.05 -4.11 -2.80
N VAL A 162 -11.76 -3.55 -1.63
CA VAL A 162 -11.83 -2.10 -1.36
C VAL A 162 -10.42 -1.58 -1.21
N VAL A 163 -9.94 -0.87 -2.21
CA VAL A 163 -8.57 -0.34 -2.27
C VAL A 163 -8.52 1.00 -1.55
N VAL A 164 -7.73 1.06 -0.49
CA VAL A 164 -7.59 2.20 0.42
C VAL A 164 -6.12 2.61 0.61
N GLU A 165 -5.87 3.76 1.24
CA GLU A 165 -4.51 4.25 1.40
C GLU A 165 -3.73 3.56 2.53
N ASP A 166 -4.38 3.20 3.65
CA ASP A 166 -3.68 2.71 4.84
C ASP A 166 -4.31 1.46 5.46
N CYS A 167 -3.53 0.77 6.32
CA CYS A 167 -3.94 -0.49 6.95
C CYS A 167 -5.13 -0.32 7.89
N VAL A 168 -5.34 0.85 8.49
CA VAL A 168 -6.47 1.08 9.40
C VAL A 168 -7.77 1.13 8.61
N SER A 169 -7.78 1.90 7.51
CA SER A 169 -8.92 1.96 6.60
C SER A 169 -9.24 0.57 6.01
N ALA A 170 -8.20 -0.22 5.66
CA ALA A 170 -8.38 -1.59 5.19
C ALA A 170 -9.00 -2.50 6.27
N ALA A 171 -8.53 -2.40 7.53
CA ALA A 171 -9.07 -3.15 8.65
C ALA A 171 -10.53 -2.78 8.95
N VAL A 172 -10.87 -1.49 8.84
CA VAL A 172 -12.23 -0.99 9.12
C VAL A 172 -13.26 -1.46 8.11
N VAL A 173 -12.90 -1.59 6.83
CA VAL A 173 -13.85 -2.02 5.78
C VAL A 173 -13.89 -3.52 5.59
N GLY A 174 -12.87 -4.24 6.05
CA GLY A 174 -12.80 -5.70 5.95
C GLY A 174 -13.97 -6.39 6.65
N SER A 175 -14.62 -7.31 5.95
CA SER A 175 -15.82 -8.04 6.41
C SER A 175 -15.96 -9.36 5.64
N ASP A 176 -17.10 -10.01 5.78
CA ASP A 176 -17.54 -11.14 4.95
C ASP A 176 -17.88 -10.74 3.50
N VAL A 177 -18.14 -9.46 3.24
CA VAL A 177 -18.46 -8.90 1.91
C VAL A 177 -17.22 -8.29 1.26
N PHE A 178 -16.43 -7.58 2.03
CA PHE A 178 -15.30 -6.79 1.54
C PHE A 178 -13.95 -7.31 2.02
N VAL A 179 -12.96 -7.21 1.15
CA VAL A 179 -11.55 -7.28 1.52
C VAL A 179 -10.95 -5.88 1.39
N GLY A 180 -10.62 -5.26 2.52
CA GLY A 180 -9.85 -4.02 2.53
C GLY A 180 -8.41 -4.29 2.09
N VAL A 181 -7.91 -3.51 1.13
CA VAL A 181 -6.56 -3.65 0.53
C VAL A 181 -5.82 -2.33 0.65
N ALA A 182 -4.80 -2.28 1.51
CA ALA A 182 -4.01 -1.08 1.75
C ALA A 182 -2.85 -0.95 0.76
N VAL A 183 -2.85 0.10 -0.06
CA VAL A 183 -1.78 0.41 -1.02
C VAL A 183 -0.91 1.56 -0.53
N LEU A 184 -0.14 1.33 0.50
CA LEU A 184 0.73 2.32 1.15
C LEU A 184 1.68 3.00 0.17
N GLY A 185 1.26 4.07 -0.46
CA GLY A 185 2.10 4.79 -1.42
C GLY A 185 1.31 5.61 -2.44
N THR A 186 2.03 6.21 -3.37
CA THR A 186 1.49 7.11 -4.40
C THR A 186 1.22 6.42 -5.75
N SER A 187 1.55 5.13 -5.88
CA SER A 187 1.40 4.36 -7.13
C SER A 187 1.04 2.91 -6.85
N LEU A 188 0.34 2.28 -7.78
CA LEU A 188 0.11 0.83 -7.78
C LEU A 188 1.33 0.12 -8.37
N SER A 189 1.91 -0.81 -7.60
CA SER A 189 2.93 -1.72 -8.11
C SER A 189 2.29 -2.84 -8.94
N GLU A 190 3.06 -3.53 -9.77
CA GLU A 190 2.59 -4.71 -10.49
C GLU A 190 2.15 -5.83 -9.53
N ILE A 191 2.76 -5.93 -8.35
CA ILE A 191 2.37 -6.89 -7.31
C ILE A 191 0.99 -6.51 -6.75
N HIS A 192 0.73 -5.21 -6.49
CA HIS A 192 -0.58 -4.75 -6.06
C HIS A 192 -1.65 -5.06 -7.12
N LYS A 193 -1.37 -4.81 -8.39
CA LYS A 193 -2.31 -5.10 -9.50
C LYS A 193 -2.63 -6.59 -9.60
N LYS A 194 -1.61 -7.45 -9.52
CA LYS A 194 -1.77 -8.92 -9.51
C LYS A 194 -2.58 -9.39 -8.30
N TYR A 195 -2.33 -8.81 -7.13
CA TYR A 195 -3.11 -9.13 -5.92
C TYR A 195 -4.57 -8.73 -6.08
N ILE A 196 -4.85 -7.51 -6.56
CA ILE A 196 -6.22 -7.01 -6.73
C ILE A 196 -6.94 -7.73 -7.88
N ALA A 197 -6.22 -8.21 -8.90
CA ALA A 197 -6.78 -8.94 -10.04
C ALA A 197 -7.44 -10.29 -9.69
N GLN A 198 -7.19 -10.82 -8.50
CA GLN A 198 -7.89 -12.04 -8.03
C GLN A 198 -9.36 -11.79 -7.66
N PHE A 199 -9.77 -10.53 -7.49
CA PHE A 199 -11.14 -10.15 -7.19
C PHE A 199 -11.92 -9.84 -8.48
N SER A 200 -13.20 -10.21 -8.51
CA SER A 200 -14.07 -9.89 -9.65
C SER A 200 -14.45 -8.41 -9.70
N THR A 201 -14.47 -7.76 -8.55
CA THR A 201 -14.81 -6.33 -8.37
C THR A 201 -13.79 -5.66 -7.48
N ALA A 202 -13.33 -4.48 -7.88
CA ALA A 202 -12.49 -3.60 -7.06
C ALA A 202 -13.14 -2.21 -6.95
N ILE A 203 -13.29 -1.72 -5.72
CA ILE A 203 -13.78 -0.37 -5.41
C ILE A 203 -12.58 0.44 -4.94
N ILE A 204 -12.25 1.52 -5.66
CA ILE A 204 -11.15 2.41 -5.30
C ILE A 204 -11.68 3.52 -4.41
N ALA A 205 -11.26 3.54 -3.15
CA ALA A 205 -11.75 4.45 -2.10
C ALA A 205 -10.57 5.05 -1.32
N LEU A 206 -9.77 5.88 -2.02
CA LEU A 206 -8.65 6.59 -1.39
C LEU A 206 -9.15 7.81 -0.63
N ASP A 207 -8.28 8.43 0.16
CA ASP A 207 -8.60 9.59 0.98
C ASP A 207 -9.24 10.73 0.15
N PRO A 208 -10.10 11.59 0.74
CA PRO A 208 -10.90 12.57 0.00
C PRO A 208 -10.09 13.54 -0.87
N ASP A 209 -8.87 13.88 -0.44
CA ASP A 209 -7.96 14.78 -1.17
C ASP A 209 -7.20 14.08 -2.32
N ALA A 210 -7.31 12.75 -2.42
CA ALA A 210 -6.61 11.93 -3.41
C ALA A 210 -7.46 11.58 -4.65
N LEU A 211 -8.54 12.31 -4.96
CA LEU A 211 -9.43 12.00 -6.08
C LEU A 211 -8.72 11.81 -7.44
N PRO A 212 -7.74 12.63 -7.84
CA PRO A 212 -7.01 12.41 -9.09
C PRO A 212 -6.27 11.05 -9.10
N LYS A 213 -5.70 10.66 -7.97
CA LYS A 213 -5.02 9.38 -7.77
C LYS A 213 -6.02 8.21 -7.81
N THR A 214 -7.19 8.37 -7.18
CA THR A 214 -8.30 7.41 -7.22
C THR A 214 -8.70 7.08 -8.67
N LEU A 215 -8.86 8.11 -9.50
CA LEU A 215 -9.19 7.96 -10.92
C LEU A 215 -8.06 7.31 -11.72
N SER A 216 -6.79 7.63 -11.40
CA SER A 216 -5.63 7.00 -12.02
C SER A 216 -5.57 5.51 -11.69
N PHE A 217 -5.74 5.13 -10.43
CA PHE A 217 -5.76 3.73 -9.99
C PHE A 217 -6.91 2.96 -10.64
N ALA A 218 -8.10 3.55 -10.71
CA ALA A 218 -9.22 2.94 -11.40
C ALA A 218 -8.92 2.69 -12.88
N LYS A 219 -8.28 3.64 -13.57
CA LYS A 219 -7.87 3.49 -14.97
C LYS A 219 -6.85 2.36 -15.15
N GLU A 220 -5.86 2.28 -14.25
CA GLU A 220 -4.85 1.22 -14.30
C GLU A 220 -5.45 -0.17 -14.03
N LEU A 221 -6.36 -0.29 -13.06
CA LEU A 221 -6.95 -1.56 -12.67
C LEU A 221 -7.99 -2.10 -13.66
N ARG A 222 -8.60 -1.27 -14.52
CA ARG A 222 -9.54 -1.71 -15.56
C ARG A 222 -8.94 -2.72 -16.54
N GLY A 223 -7.63 -2.75 -16.71
CA GLY A 223 -6.93 -3.77 -17.50
C GLY A 223 -6.71 -5.10 -16.77
N HIS A 224 -6.97 -5.16 -15.46
CA HIS A 224 -6.66 -6.30 -14.60
C HIS A 224 -7.89 -6.90 -13.90
N VAL A 225 -8.91 -6.09 -13.63
CA VAL A 225 -10.11 -6.46 -12.87
C VAL A 225 -11.35 -6.24 -13.75
N LYS A 226 -12.28 -7.20 -13.72
CA LYS A 226 -13.47 -7.19 -14.56
C LYS A 226 -14.40 -6.00 -14.28
N ASP A 227 -14.59 -5.64 -13.01
CA ASP A 227 -15.47 -4.55 -12.58
C ASP A 227 -14.68 -3.62 -11.64
N VAL A 228 -14.42 -2.39 -12.09
CA VAL A 228 -13.69 -1.39 -11.31
C VAL A 228 -14.59 -0.19 -11.08
N ARG A 229 -14.87 0.07 -9.83
CA ARG A 229 -15.72 1.16 -9.34
C ARG A 229 -14.89 2.20 -8.59
N VAL A 230 -15.41 3.41 -8.50
CA VAL A 230 -14.78 4.51 -7.77
C VAL A 230 -15.76 4.98 -6.69
N LEU A 231 -15.29 5.06 -5.46
CA LEU A 231 -15.99 5.70 -4.37
C LEU A 231 -15.28 7.01 -4.03
N LYS A 232 -15.96 8.13 -4.28
CA LYS A 232 -15.51 9.42 -3.77
C LYS A 232 -15.93 9.54 -2.32
N LEU A 233 -14.95 9.60 -1.43
CA LEU A 233 -15.17 9.74 0.01
C LEU A 233 -15.41 11.20 0.40
N ASN A 234 -16.24 11.41 1.43
CA ASN A 234 -16.36 12.67 2.16
C ASN A 234 -15.35 12.75 3.30
N ASP A 235 -15.04 11.61 3.93
CA ASP A 235 -14.06 11.47 4.99
C ASP A 235 -13.31 10.13 4.82
N ASP A 236 -12.18 9.99 5.50
CA ASP A 236 -11.39 8.78 5.50
C ASP A 236 -12.19 7.60 6.09
N LEU A 237 -12.22 6.45 5.42
CA LEU A 237 -13.07 5.29 5.80
C LEU A 237 -12.87 4.81 7.23
N LYS A 238 -11.68 5.02 7.81
CA LYS A 238 -11.43 4.69 9.23
C LYS A 238 -12.30 5.47 10.21
N TYR A 239 -12.88 6.61 9.82
CA TYR A 239 -13.82 7.38 10.64
C TYR A 239 -15.27 6.90 10.53
N ARG A 240 -15.54 5.92 9.67
CA ARG A 240 -16.85 5.25 9.52
C ARG A 240 -18.00 6.23 9.24
N SER A 241 -17.74 7.25 8.42
CA SER A 241 -18.81 8.14 7.94
C SER A 241 -19.98 7.31 7.40
N LYS A 242 -21.19 7.50 7.97
CA LYS A 242 -22.38 6.75 7.56
C LYS A 242 -22.64 6.91 6.07
N ILE A 243 -22.49 8.14 5.55
CA ILE A 243 -22.72 8.42 4.12
C ILE A 243 -21.74 7.61 3.26
N ASP A 244 -20.46 7.55 3.64
CA ASP A 244 -19.46 6.84 2.88
C ASP A 244 -19.63 5.33 2.95
N LEU A 245 -20.03 4.79 4.11
CA LEU A 245 -20.35 3.38 4.26
C LEU A 245 -21.63 2.97 3.49
N ASP A 246 -22.67 3.81 3.50
CA ASP A 246 -23.87 3.57 2.71
C ASP A 246 -23.56 3.60 1.20
N ASN A 247 -22.72 4.55 0.75
CA ASN A 247 -22.27 4.62 -0.63
C ASN A 247 -21.42 3.42 -1.01
N LEU A 248 -20.54 2.94 -0.12
CA LEU A 248 -19.73 1.74 -0.33
C LEU A 248 -20.65 0.51 -0.53
N ASN A 249 -21.63 0.35 0.34
CA ASN A 249 -22.61 -0.75 0.25
C ASN A 249 -23.42 -0.69 -1.06
N ASN A 250 -23.81 0.49 -1.50
CA ASN A 250 -24.53 0.68 -2.77
C ASN A 250 -23.67 0.34 -4.01
N LEU A 251 -22.34 0.41 -3.89
CA LEU A 251 -21.41 0.00 -4.93
C LEU A 251 -21.14 -1.51 -4.93
N THR A 252 -21.66 -2.28 -3.98
CA THR A 252 -21.50 -3.74 -3.96
C THR A 252 -22.32 -4.36 -5.10
N PRO A 253 -21.74 -5.32 -5.87
CA PRO A 253 -22.50 -6.03 -6.87
C PRO A 253 -23.67 -6.80 -6.19
N LYS A 254 -24.89 -6.54 -6.61
CA LYS A 254 -26.01 -7.36 -6.18
C LYS A 254 -25.80 -8.74 -6.78
N GLU A 255 -25.72 -9.77 -5.96
CA GLU A 255 -25.70 -11.15 -6.46
C GLU A 255 -26.97 -11.33 -7.30
N LYS A 256 -26.81 -11.77 -8.56
CA LYS A 256 -27.95 -12.15 -9.39
C LYS A 256 -28.60 -13.33 -8.68
N GLN A 257 -29.78 -13.13 -8.13
CA GLN A 257 -30.64 -14.24 -7.73
C GLN A 257 -30.85 -15.08 -9.00
N THR A 258 -30.14 -16.18 -9.10
CA THR A 258 -30.45 -17.22 -10.09
C THR A 258 -31.73 -17.87 -9.62
N TRP A 259 -32.87 -17.45 -10.18
CA TRP A 259 -34.11 -18.17 -10.04
C TRP A 259 -33.93 -19.52 -10.73
N ASN A 260 -33.65 -20.56 -9.95
CA ASN A 260 -33.76 -21.92 -10.42
C ASN A 260 -35.27 -22.19 -10.53
N PHE A 261 -35.82 -22.09 -11.74
CA PHE A 261 -37.11 -22.68 -12.07
C PHE A 261 -36.89 -24.20 -12.13
N HIS A 262 -37.42 -24.91 -11.15
CA HIS A 262 -37.64 -26.36 -11.20
C HIS A 262 -38.96 -26.65 -11.90
#